data_9eefe6325662eeb617ff62650d67bbf1
#
_entry.id   9eefe6325662eeb617ff62650d67bbf1
#
_cell.length_a   1.000
_cell.length_b   1.000
_cell.length_c   1.000
_cell.angle_alpha   90.00
_cell.angle_beta   90.00
_cell.angle_gamma   90.00
#
_symmetry.space_group_name_H-M   'P 1'
#
loop_
_entity.id
_entity.type
_entity.pdbx_description
1 polymer ?
#
loop_
_entity_poly.entity_id
_entity_poly.type
_entity_poly.pdbx_seq_one_letter_code
_entity_poly.pdbx_strand_id
1 'polypeptide(L)'
;MMKKKIVIAITGASGAIYAKLLLDKLQQLSAQIAEVGIVMSDNAKQVWAVELDNEDYKNYPFKFYNKYDFMAPFASGSAKFDTMIIVPCSMGTLGRIASGISDDLISRAADVILKERRKLILVARDTPFNLIHIRNMQAVTEAGGIICPAVPSFYSKPKTIEDVAMTVVNRILDLAGFENESYRWGEEG
;
A
#
# COMPACT_ATOMS: atom_id res chain seq x y z
N MET A 1 6.17 0.00 -22.46
CA MET A 1 5.13 -0.07 -21.39
C MET A 1 4.79 1.34 -20.93
N MET A 2 3.51 1.69 -20.66
CA MET A 2 3.19 3.00 -20.09
C MET A 2 3.67 3.07 -18.64
N LYS A 3 4.35 4.17 -18.27
CA LYS A 3 4.81 4.40 -16.91
C LYS A 3 3.61 4.63 -15.97
N LYS A 4 3.67 4.07 -14.77
CA LYS A 4 2.58 4.08 -13.77
C LYS A 4 2.58 5.36 -12.94
N LYS A 5 1.36 5.85 -12.63
CA LYS A 5 1.13 6.87 -11.59
C LYS A 5 0.50 6.20 -10.38
N ILE A 6 1.18 6.18 -9.26
CA ILE A 6 0.76 5.43 -8.09
C ILE A 6 0.66 6.28 -6.83
N VAL A 7 -0.28 5.93 -5.97
CA VAL A 7 -0.42 6.47 -4.62
C VAL A 7 0.00 5.42 -3.61
N ILE A 8 0.89 5.78 -2.70
CA ILE A 8 1.24 4.96 -1.54
C ILE A 8 0.67 5.63 -0.30
N ALA A 9 -0.17 4.92 0.41
CA ALA A 9 -0.65 5.34 1.72
C ALA A 9 -0.03 4.45 2.80
N ILE A 10 0.46 5.05 3.88
CA ILE A 10 1.05 4.34 5.01
C ILE A 10 0.21 4.66 6.25
N THR A 11 -0.32 3.62 6.90
CA THR A 11 -1.18 3.79 8.07
C THR A 11 -0.61 3.18 9.34
N GLY A 12 -1.22 3.42 10.48
CA GLY A 12 -0.66 3.11 11.79
C GLY A 12 -0.86 1.67 12.27
N ALA A 13 -0.80 0.70 11.37
CA ALA A 13 -0.67 -0.71 11.76
C ALA A 13 0.82 -1.09 11.86
N SER A 14 1.17 -2.06 12.70
CA SER A 14 2.53 -2.63 12.75
C SER A 14 2.91 -3.21 11.39
N GLY A 15 4.18 -3.12 11.01
CA GLY A 15 4.72 -3.57 9.73
C GLY A 15 5.24 -2.41 8.86
N ALA A 16 5.84 -1.39 9.48
CA ALA A 16 6.54 -0.31 8.76
C ALA A 16 7.60 -0.86 7.80
N ILE A 17 8.17 -2.03 8.10
CA ILE A 17 9.12 -2.74 7.22
C ILE A 17 8.54 -3.00 5.82
N TYR A 18 7.24 -3.33 5.70
CA TYR A 18 6.62 -3.56 4.38
C TYR A 18 6.59 -2.28 3.56
N ALA A 19 6.25 -1.15 4.20
CA ALA A 19 6.26 0.15 3.52
C ALA A 19 7.67 0.55 3.11
N LYS A 20 8.66 0.39 4.00
CA LYS A 20 10.07 0.67 3.72
C LYS A 20 10.55 -0.13 2.51
N LEU A 21 10.40 -1.45 2.52
CA LEU A 21 10.84 -2.32 1.43
C LEU A 21 10.11 -2.04 0.12
N LEU A 22 8.82 -1.67 0.17
CA LEU A 22 8.08 -1.25 -1.02
C LEU A 22 8.66 0.05 -1.60
N LEU A 23 8.95 1.06 -0.76
CA LEU A 23 9.55 2.32 -1.23
C LEU A 23 10.94 2.09 -1.82
N ASP A 24 11.77 1.23 -1.21
CA ASP A 24 13.08 0.85 -1.74
C ASP A 24 12.94 0.20 -3.14
N LYS A 25 11.98 -0.71 -3.31
CA LYS A 25 11.70 -1.36 -4.60
C LYS A 25 11.18 -0.38 -5.64
N LEU A 26 10.28 0.53 -5.28
CA LEU A 26 9.78 1.55 -6.20
C LEU A 26 10.88 2.48 -6.69
N GLN A 27 11.87 2.79 -5.86
CA GLN A 27 13.04 3.55 -6.27
C GLN A 27 13.88 2.79 -7.30
N GLN A 28 14.08 1.47 -7.12
CA GLN A 28 14.76 0.61 -8.08
C GLN A 28 13.98 0.48 -9.40
N LEU A 29 12.65 0.46 -9.34
CA LEU A 29 11.74 0.33 -10.48
C LEU A 29 11.38 1.67 -11.14
N SER A 30 12.14 2.73 -10.90
CA SER A 30 11.88 4.11 -11.39
C SER A 30 11.64 4.20 -12.90
N ALA A 31 12.23 3.31 -13.71
CA ALA A 31 11.99 3.23 -15.14
C ALA A 31 10.52 2.93 -15.52
N GLN A 32 9.78 2.23 -14.65
CA GLN A 32 8.37 1.86 -14.83
C GLN A 32 7.39 2.90 -14.22
N ILE A 33 7.90 3.94 -13.56
CA ILE A 33 7.13 4.90 -12.78
C ILE A 33 7.15 6.27 -13.43
N ALA A 34 5.96 6.88 -13.59
CA ALA A 34 5.80 8.27 -13.99
C ALA A 34 5.72 9.20 -12.78
N GLU A 35 5.01 8.77 -11.74
CA GLU A 35 4.78 9.59 -10.54
C GLU A 35 4.42 8.70 -9.33
N VAL A 36 4.97 9.04 -8.16
CA VAL A 36 4.60 8.46 -6.86
C VAL A 36 4.16 9.59 -5.93
N GLY A 37 2.92 9.51 -5.46
CA GLY A 37 2.43 10.35 -4.37
C GLY A 37 2.35 9.55 -3.08
N ILE A 38 2.90 10.08 -1.97
CA ILE A 38 2.88 9.39 -0.68
C ILE A 38 2.05 10.18 0.34
N VAL A 39 1.22 9.47 1.11
CA VAL A 39 0.50 10.02 2.25
C VAL A 39 0.74 9.13 3.47
N MET A 40 1.17 9.71 4.57
CA MET A 40 1.32 9.00 5.85
C MET A 40 0.34 9.54 6.88
N SER A 41 -0.33 8.65 7.60
CA SER A 41 -1.06 9.04 8.81
C SER A 41 -0.07 9.41 9.93
N ASP A 42 -0.53 10.18 10.93
CA ASP A 42 0.35 10.53 12.06
C ASP A 42 0.78 9.28 12.83
N ASN A 43 -0.13 8.34 13.03
CA ASN A 43 0.19 7.05 13.65
C ASN A 43 1.21 6.25 12.82
N ALA A 44 1.19 6.35 11.48
CA ALA A 44 2.17 5.67 10.64
C ALA A 44 3.59 6.18 10.88
N LYS A 45 3.77 7.49 11.08
CA LYS A 45 5.07 8.09 11.41
C LYS A 45 5.58 7.61 12.76
N GLN A 46 4.69 7.50 13.76
CA GLN A 46 5.02 6.98 15.08
C GLN A 46 5.43 5.51 15.01
N VAL A 47 4.64 4.67 14.31
CA VAL A 47 4.95 3.25 14.13
C VAL A 47 6.28 3.06 13.39
N TRP A 48 6.52 3.84 12.33
CA TRP A 48 7.79 3.82 11.60
C TRP A 48 8.98 4.11 12.53
N ALA A 49 8.90 5.17 13.33
CA ALA A 49 9.97 5.52 14.27
C ALA A 49 10.19 4.44 15.34
N VAL A 50 9.12 3.84 15.85
CA VAL A 50 9.20 2.78 16.88
C VAL A 50 9.76 1.46 16.33
N GLU A 51 9.36 1.06 15.11
CA GLU A 51 9.75 -0.25 14.56
C GLU A 51 11.10 -0.22 13.83
N LEU A 52 11.50 0.92 13.27
CA LEU A 52 12.71 1.04 12.44
C LEU A 52 13.79 1.94 13.07
N ASP A 53 13.54 2.51 14.26
CA ASP A 53 14.46 3.40 14.99
C ASP A 53 14.97 4.61 14.17
N ASN A 54 14.18 5.07 13.19
CA ASN A 54 14.54 6.19 12.32
C ASN A 54 13.31 6.90 11.74
N GLU A 55 13.55 7.97 10.98
CA GLU A 55 12.53 8.68 10.20
C GLU A 55 12.94 8.76 8.71
N ASP A 56 13.63 7.76 8.19
CA ASP A 56 14.24 7.75 6.86
C ASP A 56 13.21 7.80 5.72
N TYR A 57 11.91 7.62 6.01
CA TYR A 57 10.87 7.92 5.03
C TYR A 57 11.00 9.31 4.42
N LYS A 58 11.58 10.29 5.15
CA LYS A 58 11.81 11.66 4.67
C LYS A 58 12.86 11.77 3.56
N ASN A 59 13.71 10.75 3.42
CA ASN A 59 14.84 10.73 2.48
C ASN A 59 14.49 10.17 1.11
N TYR A 60 13.29 9.59 0.92
CA TYR A 60 12.86 9.07 -0.37
C TYR A 60 12.62 10.20 -1.39
N PRO A 61 12.97 10.01 -2.67
CA PRO A 61 12.81 11.01 -3.72
C PRO A 61 11.37 11.13 -4.22
N PHE A 62 10.40 10.83 -3.37
CA PHE A 62 8.98 10.86 -3.71
C PHE A 62 8.29 12.05 -3.07
N LYS A 63 7.18 12.48 -3.65
CA LYS A 63 6.43 13.60 -3.10
C LYS A 63 5.49 13.16 -1.99
N PHE A 64 5.73 13.69 -0.79
CA PHE A 64 4.87 13.48 0.37
C PHE A 64 3.81 14.57 0.46
N TYR A 65 2.57 14.16 0.72
CA TYR A 65 1.41 15.03 0.88
C TYR A 65 0.89 14.97 2.32
N ASN A 66 0.41 16.11 2.81
CA ASN A 66 -0.28 16.14 4.09
C ASN A 66 -1.59 15.35 3.99
N LYS A 67 -1.98 14.64 5.05
CA LYS A 67 -3.20 13.84 5.09
C LYS A 67 -4.51 14.65 4.93
N TYR A 68 -4.44 15.96 5.04
CA TYR A 68 -5.55 16.89 4.82
C TYR A 68 -5.37 17.76 3.56
N ASP A 69 -4.42 17.45 2.71
CA ASP A 69 -4.22 18.16 1.44
C ASP A 69 -5.15 17.64 0.34
N PHE A 70 -6.40 18.08 0.38
CA PHE A 70 -7.40 17.74 -0.65
C PHE A 70 -7.12 18.40 -2.02
N MET A 71 -6.08 19.24 -2.14
CA MET A 71 -5.61 19.76 -3.43
C MET A 71 -4.58 18.84 -4.10
N ALA A 72 -4.17 17.75 -3.44
CA ALA A 72 -3.31 16.73 -4.02
C ALA A 72 -3.92 16.17 -5.32
N PRO A 73 -3.13 15.90 -6.38
CA PRO A 73 -3.66 15.47 -7.69
C PRO A 73 -4.58 14.25 -7.60
N PHE A 74 -4.22 13.26 -6.78
CA PHE A 74 -4.97 12.02 -6.64
C PHE A 74 -6.24 12.13 -5.73
N ALA A 75 -6.53 13.31 -5.20
CA ALA A 75 -7.85 13.60 -4.61
C ALA A 75 -8.95 13.73 -5.68
N SER A 76 -8.56 13.76 -6.98
CA SER A 76 -9.48 13.83 -8.13
C SER A 76 -9.16 12.75 -9.17
N GLY A 77 -10.18 12.15 -9.77
CA GLY A 77 -10.05 11.15 -10.84
C GLY A 77 -9.38 11.67 -12.11
N SER A 78 -9.43 12.99 -12.36
CA SER A 78 -8.86 13.63 -13.57
C SER A 78 -7.34 13.51 -13.66
N ALA A 79 -6.63 13.36 -12.56
CA ALA A 79 -5.17 13.25 -12.53
C ALA A 79 -4.64 11.87 -12.98
N LYS A 80 -5.53 10.90 -13.22
CA LYS A 80 -5.23 9.58 -13.80
C LYS A 80 -4.16 8.77 -13.06
N PHE A 81 -4.13 8.84 -11.71
CA PHE A 81 -3.40 7.84 -10.94
C PHE A 81 -4.08 6.49 -11.13
N ASP A 82 -3.34 5.47 -11.50
CA ASP A 82 -3.88 4.17 -11.92
C ASP A 82 -3.95 3.14 -10.79
N THR A 83 -3.14 3.29 -9.77
CA THR A 83 -3.02 2.33 -8.68
C THR A 83 -2.83 3.05 -7.36
N MET A 84 -3.49 2.56 -6.30
CA MET A 84 -3.22 2.95 -4.92
C MET A 84 -2.90 1.72 -4.08
N ILE A 85 -1.84 1.81 -3.28
CA ILE A 85 -1.41 0.76 -2.35
C ILE A 85 -1.46 1.36 -0.94
N ILE A 86 -2.18 0.71 -0.03
CA ILE A 86 -2.20 1.08 1.39
C ILE A 86 -1.41 0.03 2.17
N VAL A 87 -0.22 0.40 2.68
CA VAL A 87 0.74 -0.54 3.25
C VAL A 87 1.48 0.03 4.46
N PRO A 88 1.37 -0.58 5.64
CA PRO A 88 0.30 -1.47 6.03
C PRO A 88 -1.05 -0.75 6.10
N CYS A 89 -2.15 -1.49 5.94
CA CYS A 89 -3.50 -0.97 6.09
C CYS A 89 -4.08 -1.36 7.45
N SER A 90 -4.35 -0.37 8.30
CA SER A 90 -5.02 -0.60 9.58
C SER A 90 -6.50 -0.90 9.39
N MET A 91 -7.10 -1.64 10.33
CA MET A 91 -8.53 -1.97 10.27
C MET A 91 -9.42 -0.72 10.36
N GLY A 92 -8.97 0.34 11.05
CA GLY A 92 -9.68 1.62 11.06
C GLY A 92 -9.71 2.30 9.69
N THR A 93 -8.61 2.25 8.94
CA THR A 93 -8.57 2.75 7.56
C THR A 93 -9.43 1.90 6.63
N LEU A 94 -9.33 0.57 6.73
CA LEU A 94 -10.20 -0.35 5.99
C LEU A 94 -11.68 -0.07 6.26
N GLY A 95 -12.06 0.14 7.53
CA GLY A 95 -13.44 0.42 7.92
C GLY A 95 -13.97 1.73 7.33
N ARG A 96 -13.17 2.81 7.32
CA ARG A 96 -13.55 4.07 6.68
C ARG A 96 -13.78 3.90 5.18
N ILE A 97 -12.87 3.22 4.48
CA ILE A 97 -12.99 2.95 3.05
C ILE A 97 -14.24 2.11 2.77
N ALA A 98 -14.48 1.03 3.53
CA ALA A 98 -15.64 0.17 3.39
C ALA A 98 -16.98 0.91 3.59
N SER A 99 -16.98 1.95 4.43
CA SER A 99 -18.14 2.77 4.73
C SER A 99 -18.27 4.01 3.83
N GLY A 100 -17.38 4.22 2.85
CA GLY A 100 -17.39 5.38 1.94
C GLY A 100 -17.03 6.71 2.63
N ILE A 101 -16.35 6.67 3.78
CA ILE A 101 -15.92 7.86 4.51
C ILE A 101 -14.66 8.42 3.85
N SER A 102 -14.69 9.72 3.52
CA SER A 102 -13.59 10.44 2.82
C SER A 102 -13.20 11.70 3.62
N ASP A 103 -12.80 11.49 4.89
CA ASP A 103 -12.50 12.54 5.86
C ASP A 103 -11.02 12.96 5.89
N ASP A 104 -10.17 12.21 5.22
CA ASP A 104 -8.75 12.53 4.99
C ASP A 104 -8.33 12.17 3.56
N LEU A 105 -7.12 12.56 3.17
CA LEU A 105 -6.61 12.34 1.82
C LEU A 105 -6.42 10.83 1.51
N ILE A 106 -6.17 9.98 2.51
CA ILE A 106 -6.01 8.53 2.32
C ILE A 106 -7.35 7.92 1.91
N SER A 107 -8.39 8.16 2.70
CA SER A 107 -9.74 7.67 2.43
C SER A 107 -10.33 8.30 1.16
N ARG A 108 -10.07 9.60 0.91
CA ARG A 108 -10.47 10.28 -0.32
C ARG A 108 -9.82 9.69 -1.56
N ALA A 109 -8.51 9.43 -1.54
CA ALA A 109 -7.81 8.82 -2.67
C ALA A 109 -8.32 7.39 -2.95
N ALA A 110 -8.58 6.61 -1.91
CA ALA A 110 -9.16 5.27 -2.06
C ALA A 110 -10.56 5.32 -2.70
N ASP A 111 -11.44 6.25 -2.27
CA ASP A 111 -12.74 6.48 -2.87
C ASP A 111 -12.61 6.83 -4.36
N VAL A 112 -11.69 7.74 -4.72
CA VAL A 112 -11.43 8.11 -6.10
C VAL A 112 -10.98 6.90 -6.93
N ILE A 113 -10.04 6.10 -6.43
CA ILE A 113 -9.54 4.91 -7.12
C ILE A 113 -10.67 3.90 -7.35
N LEU A 114 -11.52 3.64 -6.36
CA LEU A 114 -12.66 2.72 -6.48
C LEU A 114 -13.71 3.21 -7.48
N LYS A 115 -14.14 4.47 -7.39
CA LYS A 115 -15.19 5.00 -8.28
C LYS A 115 -14.73 5.09 -9.75
N GLU A 116 -13.43 5.27 -9.98
CA GLU A 116 -12.82 5.28 -11.31
C GLU A 116 -12.49 3.86 -11.83
N ARG A 117 -12.86 2.80 -11.07
CA ARG A 117 -12.57 1.40 -11.40
C ARG A 117 -11.09 1.12 -11.62
N ARG A 118 -10.24 1.81 -10.86
CA ARG A 118 -8.78 1.64 -10.84
C ARG A 118 -8.36 0.68 -9.73
N LYS A 119 -7.10 0.36 -9.67
CA LYS A 119 -6.58 -0.68 -8.77
C LYS A 119 -6.33 -0.12 -7.36
N LEU A 120 -7.08 -0.60 -6.37
CA LEU A 120 -6.86 -0.37 -4.95
C LEU A 120 -6.37 -1.65 -4.29
N ILE A 121 -5.17 -1.62 -3.68
CA ILE A 121 -4.58 -2.75 -2.96
C ILE A 121 -4.44 -2.35 -1.48
N LEU A 122 -5.09 -3.11 -0.59
CA LEU A 122 -5.03 -2.89 0.85
C LEU A 122 -4.23 -4.02 1.50
N VAL A 123 -3.06 -3.69 2.04
CA VAL A 123 -2.20 -4.62 2.75
C VAL A 123 -2.64 -4.69 4.20
N ALA A 124 -3.77 -5.37 4.41
CA ALA A 124 -4.44 -5.46 5.70
C ALA A 124 -3.55 -6.15 6.74
N ARG A 125 -3.38 -5.49 7.91
CA ARG A 125 -2.57 -6.04 9.01
C ARG A 125 -3.27 -5.86 10.34
N ASP A 126 -3.70 -6.96 10.91
CA ASP A 126 -4.20 -7.09 12.28
C ASP A 126 -4.26 -8.58 12.67
N THR A 127 -4.36 -8.85 13.97
CA THR A 127 -4.60 -10.20 14.49
C THR A 127 -5.10 -10.14 15.94
N PRO A 128 -6.18 -10.88 16.30
CA PRO A 128 -7.11 -11.61 15.44
C PRO A 128 -8.07 -10.68 14.69
N PHE A 129 -8.74 -11.17 13.65
CA PHE A 129 -9.83 -10.45 13.02
C PHE A 129 -11.15 -10.68 13.75
N ASN A 130 -11.94 -9.60 13.92
CA ASN A 130 -13.32 -9.71 14.35
C ASN A 130 -14.27 -9.71 13.13
N LEU A 131 -15.55 -9.95 13.36
CA LEU A 131 -16.54 -10.02 12.29
C LEU A 131 -16.71 -8.69 11.53
N ILE A 132 -16.49 -7.54 12.18
CA ILE A 132 -16.56 -6.22 11.54
C ILE A 132 -15.42 -6.08 10.54
N HIS A 133 -14.20 -6.51 10.88
CA HIS A 133 -13.06 -6.51 9.97
C HIS A 133 -13.34 -7.35 8.72
N ILE A 134 -13.88 -8.57 8.91
CA ILE A 134 -14.20 -9.49 7.82
C ILE A 134 -15.28 -8.90 6.89
N ARG A 135 -16.33 -8.31 7.45
CA ARG A 135 -17.38 -7.63 6.67
C ARG A 135 -16.84 -6.43 5.88
N ASN A 136 -15.94 -5.66 6.47
CA ASN A 136 -15.29 -4.54 5.78
C ASN A 136 -14.39 -5.02 4.64
N MET A 137 -13.66 -6.14 4.83
CA MET A 137 -12.89 -6.77 3.75
C MET A 137 -13.80 -7.23 2.62
N GLN A 138 -14.93 -7.85 2.94
CA GLN A 138 -15.95 -8.25 1.97
C GLN A 138 -16.46 -7.04 1.18
N ALA A 139 -16.90 -5.98 1.85
CA ALA A 139 -17.45 -4.79 1.20
C ALA A 139 -16.43 -4.13 0.24
N VAL A 140 -15.17 -4.01 0.66
CA VAL A 140 -14.11 -3.47 -0.20
C VAL A 140 -13.84 -4.39 -1.39
N THR A 141 -13.86 -5.71 -1.20
CA THR A 141 -13.66 -6.68 -2.30
C THR A 141 -14.80 -6.61 -3.31
N GLU A 142 -16.05 -6.52 -2.85
CA GLU A 142 -17.23 -6.36 -3.70
C GLU A 142 -17.19 -5.04 -4.49
N ALA A 143 -16.62 -3.97 -3.89
CA ALA A 143 -16.40 -2.69 -4.57
C ALA A 143 -15.26 -2.71 -5.60
N GLY A 144 -14.49 -3.81 -5.68
CA GLY A 144 -13.38 -4.01 -6.63
C GLY A 144 -11.99 -3.72 -6.05
N GLY A 145 -11.88 -3.50 -4.74
CA GLY A 145 -10.59 -3.43 -4.06
C GLY A 145 -9.96 -4.81 -3.85
N ILE A 146 -8.66 -4.87 -3.70
CA ILE A 146 -7.90 -6.10 -3.47
C ILE A 146 -7.44 -6.11 -2.02
N ILE A 147 -7.92 -7.05 -1.23
CA ILE A 147 -7.39 -7.33 0.10
C ILE A 147 -6.17 -8.23 -0.07
N CYS A 148 -4.99 -7.71 0.23
CA CYS A 148 -3.72 -8.42 0.21
C CYS A 148 -3.16 -8.43 1.65
N PRO A 149 -3.53 -9.39 2.49
CA PRO A 149 -3.07 -9.41 3.88
C PRO A 149 -1.55 -9.42 3.97
N ALA A 150 -1.00 -8.80 5.03
CA ALA A 150 0.44 -8.85 5.32
C ALA A 150 0.83 -10.23 5.86
N VAL A 151 0.61 -11.25 5.05
CA VAL A 151 0.87 -12.67 5.38
C VAL A 151 1.99 -13.16 4.46
N PRO A 152 3.20 -13.41 4.99
CA PRO A 152 4.34 -13.85 4.21
C PRO A 152 4.19 -15.30 3.73
N SER A 153 4.92 -15.64 2.66
CA SER A 153 5.10 -16.99 2.17
C SER A 153 6.51 -17.50 2.44
N PHE A 154 6.69 -18.83 2.49
CA PHE A 154 7.96 -19.45 2.82
C PHE A 154 8.54 -20.34 1.70
N TYR A 155 7.90 -20.36 0.53
CA TYR A 155 8.36 -21.17 -0.61
C TYR A 155 9.77 -20.81 -1.10
N SER A 156 10.14 -19.51 -1.02
CA SER A 156 11.48 -19.02 -1.38
C SER A 156 12.54 -19.31 -0.32
N LYS A 157 12.18 -19.96 0.81
CA LYS A 157 13.06 -20.25 1.95
C LYS A 157 13.78 -18.99 2.48
N PRO A 158 13.02 -17.94 2.86
CA PRO A 158 13.58 -16.69 3.36
C PRO A 158 14.46 -16.94 4.59
N LYS A 159 15.57 -16.18 4.71
CA LYS A 159 16.55 -16.36 5.78
C LYS A 159 16.58 -15.21 6.78
N THR A 160 16.14 -14.03 6.37
CA THR A 160 16.11 -12.81 7.20
C THR A 160 14.68 -12.31 7.36
N ILE A 161 14.47 -11.39 8.29
CA ILE A 161 13.15 -10.73 8.47
C ILE A 161 12.79 -9.95 7.19
N GLU A 162 13.77 -9.30 6.58
CA GLU A 162 13.62 -8.57 5.32
C GLU A 162 13.20 -9.49 4.19
N ASP A 163 13.81 -10.68 4.06
CA ASP A 163 13.41 -11.67 3.06
C ASP A 163 11.97 -12.12 3.27
N VAL A 164 11.55 -12.35 4.53
CA VAL A 164 10.18 -12.73 4.87
C VAL A 164 9.22 -11.60 4.48
N ALA A 165 9.50 -10.36 4.86
CA ALA A 165 8.68 -9.22 4.52
C ALA A 165 8.65 -8.95 3.00
N MET A 166 9.75 -9.18 2.31
CA MET A 166 9.87 -9.04 0.85
C MET A 166 8.92 -9.97 0.10
N THR A 167 8.56 -11.13 0.64
CA THR A 167 7.57 -12.03 -0.01
C THR A 167 6.21 -11.35 -0.16
N VAL A 168 5.80 -10.54 0.82
CA VAL A 168 4.57 -9.73 0.77
C VAL A 168 4.73 -8.58 -0.23
N VAL A 169 5.86 -7.88 -0.19
CA VAL A 169 6.14 -6.74 -1.09
C VAL A 169 6.17 -7.19 -2.55
N ASN A 170 6.79 -8.32 -2.86
CA ASN A 170 6.78 -8.88 -4.21
C ASN A 170 5.35 -9.17 -4.68
N ARG A 171 4.50 -9.71 -3.81
CA ARG A 171 3.10 -9.94 -4.16
C ARG A 171 2.33 -8.65 -4.41
N ILE A 172 2.59 -7.60 -3.63
CA ILE A 172 2.03 -6.26 -3.85
C ILE A 172 2.44 -5.71 -5.22
N LEU A 173 3.72 -5.81 -5.57
CA LEU A 173 4.26 -5.36 -6.86
C LEU A 173 3.63 -6.12 -8.04
N ASP A 174 3.48 -7.43 -7.93
CA ASP A 174 2.79 -8.25 -8.93
C ASP A 174 1.33 -7.80 -9.13
N LEU A 175 0.59 -7.63 -8.03
CA LEU A 175 -0.78 -7.14 -8.07
C LEU A 175 -0.87 -5.74 -8.68
N ALA A 176 0.10 -4.88 -8.40
CA ALA A 176 0.20 -3.55 -9.00
C ALA A 176 0.62 -3.58 -10.48
N GLY A 177 1.07 -4.74 -10.99
CA GLY A 177 1.46 -4.96 -12.38
C GLY A 177 2.83 -4.35 -12.71
N PHE A 178 3.77 -4.42 -11.76
CA PHE A 178 5.19 -4.15 -12.02
C PHE A 178 5.88 -5.40 -12.54
N GLU A 179 6.80 -5.23 -13.46
CA GLU A 179 7.80 -6.24 -13.77
C GLU A 179 8.82 -6.25 -12.63
N ASN A 180 8.89 -7.37 -11.92
CA ASN A 180 9.72 -7.53 -10.73
C ASN A 180 10.30 -8.94 -10.68
N GLU A 181 11.61 -9.04 -10.48
CA GLU A 181 12.28 -10.32 -10.24
C GLU A 181 11.93 -10.83 -8.85
N SER A 182 11.25 -11.97 -8.80
CA SER A 182 10.84 -12.61 -7.55
C SER A 182 10.64 -14.09 -7.76
N TYR A 183 10.63 -14.85 -6.67
CA TYR A 183 10.28 -16.27 -6.72
C TYR A 183 8.92 -16.47 -7.38
N ARG A 184 8.86 -17.40 -8.35
CA ARG A 184 7.65 -17.81 -9.06
C ARG A 184 7.38 -19.29 -8.82
N TRP A 185 6.16 -19.63 -8.46
CA TRP A 185 5.77 -21.02 -8.28
C TRP A 185 5.79 -21.75 -9.62
N GLY A 186 6.53 -22.87 -9.69
CA GLY A 186 6.63 -23.69 -10.90
C GLY A 186 7.65 -23.20 -11.93
N GLU A 187 8.34 -22.09 -11.70
CA GLU A 187 9.50 -21.69 -12.49
C GLU A 187 10.78 -22.20 -11.81
N GLU A 188 11.61 -22.94 -12.53
CA GLU A 188 12.93 -23.35 -12.05
C GLU A 188 13.80 -22.11 -11.88
N GLY A 189 14.31 -21.88 -10.65
CA GLY A 189 15.27 -20.83 -10.32
C GLY A 189 16.69 -21.21 -10.69
#